data_0a2f5ee1d873f54c8225145dddb2e811
#
_entry.id   0a2f5ee1d873f54c8225145dddb2e811
#
_cell.length_a   1.000
_cell.length_b   1.000
_cell.length_c   1.000
_cell.angle_alpha   90.00
_cell.angle_beta   90.00
_cell.angle_gamma   90.00
#
_symmetry.space_group_name_H-M   'P 1'
#
loop_
_entity.id
_entity.type
_entity.pdbx_description
1 polymer ?
#
loop_
_entity_poly.entity_id
_entity_poly.type
_entity_poly.pdbx_seq_one_letter_code
_entity_poly.pdbx_strand_id
1 'polypeptide(L)'
;MSKIIHAISGPRNISTAVMYSFAQRPGCAVFDEPMYGKFLQTNGLNHPGRDETQSKWPTDLADIADAVQKLATKNDEVYLKNMAHHMVNEPWDWAEQSAFIFWIRHPRKVVQSFAKVIPDVTSEDIGLVQQWQQWQEIQHFPGAKIIIDSDEMLADPAATLPRICEALELAWRPEMLSW
;
A
#
# COMPACT_ATOMS: atom_id res chain seq x y z
N MET A 1 -11.67 -18.21 1.18
CA MET A 1 -10.78 -17.50 0.22
C MET A 1 -9.89 -16.58 1.01
N SER A 2 -8.64 -16.44 0.62
CA SER A 2 -7.72 -15.47 1.24
C SER A 2 -8.21 -14.04 1.02
N LYS A 3 -8.05 -13.17 2.02
CA LYS A 3 -8.37 -11.74 1.89
C LYS A 3 -7.14 -10.98 1.39
N ILE A 4 -7.23 -10.38 0.22
CA ILE A 4 -6.19 -9.52 -0.34
C ILE A 4 -6.52 -8.08 0.00
N ILE A 5 -5.55 -7.33 0.52
CA ILE A 5 -5.69 -5.96 1.00
C ILE A 5 -4.67 -5.08 0.30
N HIS A 6 -5.12 -4.16 -0.51
CA HIS A 6 -4.28 -3.13 -1.13
C HIS A 6 -4.22 -1.89 -0.23
N ALA A 7 -3.09 -1.68 0.42
CA ALA A 7 -2.83 -0.47 1.20
C ALA A 7 -2.07 0.54 0.33
N ILE A 8 -2.75 1.62 -0.03
CA ILE A 8 -2.26 2.63 -0.96
C ILE A 8 -1.88 3.89 -0.18
N SER A 9 -0.68 4.39 -0.39
CA SER A 9 -0.19 5.58 0.31
C SER A 9 0.67 6.47 -0.59
N GLY A 10 0.73 7.75 -0.27
CA GLY A 10 1.84 8.61 -0.65
C GLY A 10 3.05 8.37 0.27
N PRO A 11 4.19 9.03 0.00
CA PRO A 11 5.35 8.96 0.88
C PRO A 11 5.06 9.56 2.26
N ARG A 12 5.83 9.14 3.27
CA ARG A 12 5.77 9.65 4.65
C ARG A 12 4.43 9.45 5.37
N ASN A 13 3.65 8.44 4.96
CA ASN A 13 2.33 8.09 5.50
C ASN A 13 2.38 6.84 6.41
N ILE A 14 3.49 6.57 7.07
CA ILE A 14 3.67 5.44 8.01
C ILE A 14 3.36 4.04 7.43
N SER A 15 3.17 3.93 6.13
CA SER A 15 2.73 2.68 5.46
C SER A 15 3.63 1.48 5.75
N THR A 16 4.94 1.70 5.91
CA THR A 16 5.89 0.63 6.27
C THR A 16 5.67 0.12 7.69
N ALA A 17 5.46 1.01 8.67
CA ALA A 17 5.18 0.60 10.05
C ALA A 17 3.86 -0.20 10.13
N VAL A 18 2.83 0.24 9.40
CA VAL A 18 1.56 -0.49 9.34
C VAL A 18 1.71 -1.83 8.62
N MET A 19 2.51 -1.92 7.58
CA MET A 19 2.83 -3.21 6.94
C MET A 19 3.45 -4.18 7.95
N TYR A 20 4.39 -3.75 8.78
CA TYR A 20 4.95 -4.58 9.83
C TYR A 20 3.93 -4.94 10.91
N SER A 21 2.98 -4.05 11.22
CA SER A 21 1.85 -4.36 12.09
C SER A 21 1.01 -5.52 11.53
N PHE A 22 0.67 -5.49 10.24
CA PHE A 22 -0.05 -6.58 9.58
C PHE A 22 0.80 -7.87 9.52
N ALA A 23 2.12 -7.77 9.37
CA ALA A 23 3.02 -8.93 9.39
C ALA A 23 3.02 -9.68 10.73
N GLN A 24 2.57 -9.07 11.84
CA GLN A 24 2.42 -9.75 13.13
C GLN A 24 1.19 -10.65 13.21
N ARG A 25 0.28 -10.57 12.25
CA ARG A 25 -0.95 -11.37 12.22
C ARG A 25 -0.62 -12.80 11.76
N PRO A 26 -1.00 -13.84 12.53
CA PRO A 26 -0.86 -15.22 12.06
C PRO A 26 -1.61 -15.43 10.73
N GLY A 27 -0.96 -16.05 9.77
CA GLY A 27 -1.53 -16.32 8.46
C GLY A 27 -1.61 -15.12 7.52
N CYS A 28 -1.00 -13.98 7.87
CA CYS A 28 -0.90 -12.81 6.99
C CYS A 28 0.49 -12.75 6.33
N ALA A 29 0.51 -12.76 5.01
CA ALA A 29 1.70 -12.43 4.24
C ALA A 29 1.70 -10.94 3.89
N VAL A 30 2.88 -10.32 3.88
CA VAL A 30 3.06 -8.94 3.43
C VAL A 30 3.90 -8.89 2.17
N PHE A 31 3.58 -7.94 1.28
CA PHE A 31 4.34 -7.71 0.06
C PHE A 31 4.58 -6.20 -0.07
N ASP A 32 5.84 -5.81 0.08
CA ASP A 32 6.26 -4.41 0.02
C ASP A 32 6.46 -3.97 -1.42
N GLU A 33 5.69 -2.99 -1.85
CA GLU A 33 5.78 -2.30 -3.14
C GLU A 33 5.83 -3.24 -4.36
N PRO A 34 4.84 -4.14 -4.56
CA PRO A 34 4.85 -5.11 -5.66
C PRO A 34 4.97 -4.47 -7.04
N MET A 35 4.51 -3.22 -7.22
CA MET A 35 4.56 -2.48 -8.48
C MET A 35 5.89 -1.76 -8.74
N TYR A 36 6.83 -1.78 -7.79
CA TYR A 36 8.06 -0.97 -7.89
C TYR A 36 8.95 -1.38 -9.06
N GLY A 37 9.12 -2.68 -9.32
CA GLY A 37 9.89 -3.19 -10.47
C GLY A 37 9.33 -2.69 -11.81
N LYS A 38 8.00 -2.79 -11.97
CA LYS A 38 7.29 -2.28 -13.16
C LYS A 38 7.41 -0.76 -13.29
N PHE A 39 7.23 -0.02 -12.20
CA PHE A 39 7.40 1.43 -12.16
C PHE A 39 8.80 1.87 -12.64
N LEU A 40 9.86 1.23 -12.15
CA LEU A 40 11.23 1.54 -12.59
C LEU A 40 11.44 1.23 -14.07
N GLN A 41 10.84 0.15 -14.57
CA GLN A 41 10.93 -0.22 -15.98
C GLN A 41 10.24 0.81 -16.87
N THR A 42 9.02 1.21 -16.53
CA THR A 42 8.18 2.11 -17.34
C THR A 42 8.73 3.54 -17.36
N ASN A 43 9.22 4.05 -16.22
CA ASN A 43 9.64 5.45 -16.12
C ASN A 43 11.11 5.69 -16.48
N GLY A 44 11.90 4.65 -16.72
CA GLY A 44 13.30 4.80 -17.12
C GLY A 44 14.19 5.49 -16.08
N LEU A 45 13.71 5.65 -14.83
CA LEU A 45 14.41 6.36 -13.77
C LEU A 45 15.76 5.70 -13.45
N ASN A 46 16.81 6.50 -13.42
CA ASN A 46 18.13 6.04 -13.00
C ASN A 46 18.20 6.04 -11.46
N HIS A 47 17.59 5.01 -10.84
CA HIS A 47 17.55 4.84 -9.40
C HIS A 47 18.69 3.91 -8.95
N PRO A 48 19.42 4.19 -7.86
CA PRO A 48 20.39 3.26 -7.30
C PRO A 48 19.74 1.90 -7.03
N GLY A 49 20.36 0.81 -7.52
CA GLY A 49 19.80 -0.55 -7.38
C GLY A 49 18.72 -0.93 -8.39
N ARG A 50 18.45 -0.12 -9.43
CA ARG A 50 17.44 -0.40 -10.47
C ARG A 50 17.61 -1.79 -11.08
N ASP A 51 18.81 -2.10 -11.58
CA ASP A 51 19.07 -3.38 -12.27
C ASP A 51 18.91 -4.57 -11.31
N GLU A 52 19.32 -4.42 -10.05
CA GLU A 52 19.11 -5.44 -9.02
C GLU A 52 17.63 -5.63 -8.71
N THR A 53 16.87 -4.55 -8.57
CA THR A 53 15.43 -4.59 -8.35
C THR A 53 14.72 -5.26 -9.51
N GLN A 54 14.99 -4.85 -10.75
CA GLN A 54 14.37 -5.44 -11.94
C GLN A 54 14.73 -6.91 -12.16
N SER A 55 15.89 -7.36 -11.67
CA SER A 55 16.26 -8.77 -11.75
C SER A 55 15.55 -9.67 -10.73
N LYS A 56 15.05 -9.09 -9.64
CA LYS A 56 14.44 -9.82 -8.52
C LYS A 56 12.92 -9.67 -8.44
N TRP A 57 12.38 -8.59 -8.97
CA TRP A 57 10.96 -8.24 -8.86
C TRP A 57 10.28 -8.37 -10.22
N PRO A 58 9.02 -8.82 -10.27
CA PRO A 58 8.27 -8.84 -11.50
C PRO A 58 8.08 -7.43 -12.06
N THR A 59 8.18 -7.30 -13.37
CA THR A 59 8.05 -6.04 -14.10
C THR A 59 6.82 -6.00 -15.00
N ASP A 60 6.09 -7.10 -15.08
CA ASP A 60 4.82 -7.22 -15.80
C ASP A 60 3.66 -7.37 -14.81
N LEU A 61 2.51 -6.76 -15.13
CA LEU A 61 1.35 -6.76 -14.25
C LEU A 61 0.77 -8.18 -14.04
N ALA A 62 0.80 -9.02 -15.08
CA ALA A 62 0.32 -10.39 -14.95
C ALA A 62 1.19 -11.21 -13.99
N ASP A 63 2.51 -11.05 -14.07
CA ASP A 63 3.44 -11.70 -13.15
C ASP A 63 3.29 -11.20 -11.70
N ILE A 64 3.00 -9.89 -11.53
CA ILE A 64 2.70 -9.31 -10.21
C ILE A 64 1.41 -9.91 -9.65
N ALA A 65 0.34 -9.94 -10.44
CA ALA A 65 -0.92 -10.54 -10.04
C ALA A 65 -0.77 -12.01 -9.68
N ASP A 66 -0.03 -12.78 -10.48
CA ASP A 66 0.29 -14.18 -10.20
C ASP A 66 1.08 -14.36 -8.89
N ALA A 67 2.06 -13.49 -8.62
CA ALA A 67 2.80 -13.51 -7.37
C ALA A 67 1.89 -13.26 -6.15
N VAL A 68 0.97 -12.31 -6.26
CA VAL A 68 -0.04 -12.03 -5.23
C VAL A 68 -0.97 -13.23 -5.03
N GLN A 69 -1.45 -13.85 -6.10
CA GLN A 69 -2.29 -15.04 -6.01
C GLN A 69 -1.55 -16.24 -5.39
N LYS A 70 -0.27 -16.42 -5.70
CA LYS A 70 0.56 -17.45 -5.05
C LYS A 70 0.71 -17.23 -3.55
N LEU A 71 0.80 -15.98 -3.09
CA LEU A 71 0.75 -15.68 -1.65
C LEU A 71 -0.62 -16.01 -1.07
N ALA A 72 -1.70 -15.63 -1.75
CA ALA A 72 -3.06 -15.88 -1.33
C ALA A 72 -3.43 -17.38 -1.23
N THR A 73 -2.80 -18.25 -2.02
CA THR A 73 -3.01 -19.70 -1.88
C THR A 73 -2.40 -20.32 -0.61
N LYS A 74 -1.48 -19.62 0.04
CA LYS A 74 -0.71 -20.12 1.18
C LYS A 74 -1.01 -19.41 2.49
N ASN A 75 -1.76 -18.32 2.44
CA ASN A 75 -2.03 -17.45 3.57
C ASN A 75 -3.51 -17.10 3.63
N ASP A 76 -4.01 -16.83 4.84
CA ASP A 76 -5.39 -16.40 5.05
C ASP A 76 -5.59 -14.94 4.63
N GLU A 77 -4.53 -14.13 4.74
CA GLU A 77 -4.51 -12.72 4.42
C GLU A 77 -3.23 -12.36 3.63
N VAL A 78 -3.36 -11.42 2.68
CA VAL A 78 -2.22 -10.83 1.97
C VAL A 78 -2.33 -9.32 2.02
N TYR A 79 -1.39 -8.66 2.66
CA TYR A 79 -1.31 -7.21 2.75
C TYR A 79 -0.27 -6.67 1.77
N LEU A 80 -0.72 -5.88 0.81
CA LEU A 80 0.12 -5.27 -0.22
C LEU A 80 0.34 -3.80 0.12
N LYS A 81 1.57 -3.42 0.47
CA LYS A 81 1.90 -2.00 0.62
C LYS A 81 2.22 -1.42 -0.76
N ASN A 82 1.40 -0.48 -1.21
CA ASN A 82 1.54 0.16 -2.51
C ASN A 82 1.84 1.66 -2.37
N MET A 83 2.72 2.16 -3.24
CA MET A 83 2.90 3.59 -3.41
C MET A 83 2.02 4.09 -4.54
N ALA A 84 1.23 5.12 -4.30
CA ALA A 84 0.25 5.63 -5.27
C ALA A 84 0.89 6.00 -6.61
N HIS A 85 2.09 6.58 -6.61
CA HIS A 85 2.79 6.97 -7.83
C HIS A 85 3.35 5.77 -8.63
N HIS A 86 3.47 4.58 -8.03
CA HIS A 86 3.86 3.36 -8.77
C HIS A 86 2.70 2.77 -9.59
N MET A 87 1.47 3.19 -9.33
CA MET A 87 0.25 2.59 -9.86
C MET A 87 -0.50 3.52 -10.82
N VAL A 88 0.14 4.58 -11.29
CA VAL A 88 -0.45 5.54 -12.22
C VAL A 88 -0.68 4.88 -13.58
N ASN A 89 -1.91 4.99 -14.10
CA ASN A 89 -2.35 4.40 -15.37
C ASN A 89 -2.29 2.86 -15.43
N GLU A 90 -2.20 2.19 -14.28
CA GLU A 90 -2.27 0.73 -14.23
C GLU A 90 -3.73 0.29 -14.05
N PRO A 91 -4.21 -0.74 -14.78
CA PRO A 91 -5.56 -1.25 -14.61
C PRO A 91 -5.72 -1.93 -13.25
N TRP A 92 -6.92 -1.83 -12.65
CA TRP A 92 -7.25 -2.41 -11.36
C TRP A 92 -8.07 -3.72 -11.42
N ASP A 93 -8.42 -4.21 -12.62
CA ASP A 93 -9.30 -5.37 -12.81
C ASP A 93 -8.81 -6.63 -12.06
N TRP A 94 -7.48 -6.80 -11.98
CA TRP A 94 -6.86 -7.90 -11.25
C TRP A 94 -7.07 -7.85 -9.73
N ALA A 95 -7.46 -6.70 -9.20
CA ALA A 95 -7.69 -6.43 -7.78
C ALA A 95 -9.18 -6.25 -7.44
N GLU A 96 -10.11 -6.50 -8.37
CA GLU A 96 -11.55 -6.22 -8.22
C GLU A 96 -12.15 -6.80 -6.93
N GLN A 97 -11.73 -8.00 -6.53
CA GLN A 97 -12.23 -8.70 -5.35
C GLN A 97 -11.47 -8.39 -4.05
N SER A 98 -10.56 -7.41 -4.10
CA SER A 98 -9.71 -7.04 -2.96
C SER A 98 -10.38 -6.00 -2.07
N ALA A 99 -9.87 -5.88 -0.85
CA ALA A 99 -10.14 -4.73 0.02
C ALA A 99 -9.08 -3.64 -0.17
N PHE A 100 -9.43 -2.39 0.12
CA PHE A 100 -8.55 -1.25 -0.09
C PHE A 100 -8.46 -0.37 1.14
N ILE A 101 -7.24 0.03 1.51
CA ILE A 101 -6.95 1.05 2.52
C ILE A 101 -6.19 2.18 1.85
N PHE A 102 -6.71 3.40 1.94
CA PHE A 102 -5.99 4.61 1.54
C PHE A 102 -5.44 5.31 2.77
N TRP A 103 -4.13 5.36 2.87
CA TRP A 103 -3.42 6.08 3.91
C TRP A 103 -3.19 7.51 3.47
N ILE A 104 -3.88 8.44 4.08
CA ILE A 104 -3.70 9.87 3.83
C ILE A 104 -2.98 10.55 4.99
N ARG A 105 -2.42 11.69 4.73
CA ARG A 105 -1.85 12.58 5.73
C ARG A 105 -1.97 14.03 5.28
N HIS A 106 -2.09 14.95 6.23
CA HIS A 106 -2.16 16.36 5.91
C HIS A 106 -0.97 16.78 5.01
N PRO A 107 -1.20 17.34 3.78
CA PRO A 107 -0.13 17.59 2.80
C PRO A 107 1.04 18.39 3.35
N ARG A 108 0.78 19.42 4.16
CA ARG A 108 1.83 20.22 4.82
C ARG A 108 2.78 19.35 5.66
N LYS A 109 2.27 18.37 6.39
CA LYS A 109 3.10 17.45 7.20
C LYS A 109 3.90 16.50 6.32
N VAL A 110 3.33 16.03 5.20
CA VAL A 110 4.05 15.24 4.22
C VAL A 110 5.22 16.03 3.65
N VAL A 111 4.95 17.24 3.14
CA VAL A 111 5.98 18.13 2.57
C VAL A 111 7.08 18.43 3.60
N GLN A 112 6.73 18.81 4.85
CA GLN A 112 7.71 19.06 5.91
C GLN A 112 8.59 17.86 6.23
N SER A 113 8.03 16.66 6.15
CA SER A 113 8.79 15.41 6.40
C SER A 113 9.65 15.02 5.20
N PHE A 114 9.13 15.22 3.99
CA PHE A 114 9.78 14.78 2.75
C PHE A 114 10.89 15.74 2.30
N ALA A 115 10.72 17.03 2.51
CA ALA A 115 11.74 18.06 2.22
C ALA A 115 13.05 17.90 3.02
N LYS A 116 13.04 17.06 4.07
CA LYS A 116 14.27 16.68 4.79
C LYS A 116 15.15 15.71 4.00
N VAL A 117 14.59 15.07 2.98
CA VAL A 117 15.23 14.00 2.19
C VAL A 117 15.36 14.40 0.73
N ILE A 118 14.36 15.08 0.17
CA ILE A 118 14.31 15.52 -1.22
C ILE A 118 14.14 17.05 -1.23
N PRO A 119 15.04 17.80 -1.88
CA PRO A 119 14.82 19.21 -2.14
C PRO A 119 13.67 19.38 -3.16
N ASP A 120 12.96 20.49 -3.10
CA ASP A 120 11.96 20.91 -4.09
C ASP A 120 10.79 19.89 -4.28
N VAL A 121 10.16 19.49 -3.16
CA VAL A 121 8.99 18.58 -3.17
C VAL A 121 7.83 19.19 -3.97
N THR A 122 7.36 18.45 -4.98
CA THR A 122 6.21 18.81 -5.83
C THR A 122 4.91 18.16 -5.35
N SER A 123 3.78 18.54 -5.96
CA SER A 123 2.47 17.92 -5.70
C SER A 123 2.42 16.45 -6.14
N GLU A 124 3.12 16.12 -7.23
CA GLU A 124 3.24 14.75 -7.72
C GLU A 124 3.99 13.85 -6.73
N ASP A 125 5.04 14.38 -6.10
CA ASP A 125 5.86 13.63 -5.15
C ASP A 125 5.10 13.19 -3.90
N ILE A 126 4.07 13.95 -3.48
CA ILE A 126 3.28 13.60 -2.29
C ILE A 126 2.19 12.55 -2.58
N GLY A 127 1.90 12.26 -3.84
CA GLY A 127 1.01 11.16 -4.25
C GLY A 127 -0.48 11.36 -3.97
N LEU A 128 -0.91 12.56 -3.54
CA LEU A 128 -2.30 12.80 -3.14
C LEU A 128 -3.27 12.80 -4.32
N VAL A 129 -2.87 13.40 -5.44
CA VAL A 129 -3.68 13.44 -6.68
C VAL A 129 -3.84 12.02 -7.22
N GLN A 130 -2.77 11.24 -7.22
CA GLN A 130 -2.77 9.86 -7.65
C GLN A 130 -3.68 8.99 -6.77
N GLN A 131 -3.61 9.15 -5.45
CA GLN A 131 -4.53 8.46 -4.52
C GLN A 131 -5.99 8.81 -4.80
N TRP A 132 -6.29 10.08 -5.09
CA TRP A 132 -7.65 10.50 -5.43
C TRP A 132 -8.15 9.85 -6.74
N GLN A 133 -7.32 9.82 -7.78
CA GLN A 133 -7.66 9.17 -9.05
C GLN A 133 -7.94 7.68 -8.85
N GLN A 134 -7.04 6.97 -8.17
CA GLN A 134 -7.18 5.54 -7.86
C GLN A 134 -8.42 5.26 -7.01
N TRP A 135 -8.73 6.13 -6.04
CA TRP A 135 -9.96 6.04 -5.27
C TRP A 135 -11.20 6.10 -6.16
N GLN A 136 -11.23 6.98 -7.16
CA GLN A 136 -12.36 7.08 -8.11
C GLN A 136 -12.47 5.81 -8.97
N GLU A 137 -11.35 5.27 -9.42
CA GLU A 137 -11.32 4.09 -10.29
C GLU A 137 -11.90 2.85 -9.62
N ILE A 138 -11.64 2.66 -8.32
CA ILE A 138 -12.06 1.45 -7.60
C ILE A 138 -13.45 1.55 -6.93
N GLN A 139 -14.16 2.66 -7.08
CA GLN A 139 -15.45 2.87 -6.38
C GLN A 139 -16.49 1.77 -6.66
N HIS A 140 -16.49 1.22 -7.87
CA HIS A 140 -17.43 0.20 -8.30
C HIS A 140 -17.07 -1.23 -7.83
N PHE A 141 -15.89 -1.46 -7.25
CA PHE A 141 -15.50 -2.78 -6.76
C PHE A 141 -16.30 -3.18 -5.50
N PRO A 142 -16.59 -4.47 -5.31
CA PRO A 142 -17.42 -4.91 -4.18
C PRO A 142 -16.70 -4.88 -2.83
N GLY A 143 -15.37 -4.98 -2.80
CA GLY A 143 -14.58 -5.08 -1.58
C GLY A 143 -14.64 -3.85 -0.67
N ALA A 144 -14.30 -4.04 0.60
CA ALA A 144 -14.24 -2.95 1.58
C ALA A 144 -13.24 -1.86 1.15
N LYS A 145 -13.62 -0.60 1.31
CA LYS A 145 -12.78 0.56 0.99
C LYS A 145 -12.78 1.53 2.16
N ILE A 146 -11.61 1.82 2.71
CA ILE A 146 -11.47 2.72 3.85
C ILE A 146 -10.37 3.75 3.60
N ILE A 147 -10.55 4.92 4.20
CA ILE A 147 -9.55 5.99 4.21
C ILE A 147 -9.14 6.21 5.67
N ILE A 148 -7.84 6.20 5.92
CA ILE A 148 -7.27 6.36 7.27
C ILE A 148 -6.30 7.55 7.27
N ASP A 149 -6.49 8.45 8.22
CA ASP A 149 -5.52 9.50 8.50
C ASP A 149 -4.34 8.91 9.29
N SER A 150 -3.14 9.02 8.73
CA SER A 150 -1.90 8.54 9.35
C SER A 150 -1.59 9.25 10.69
N ASP A 151 -2.07 10.48 10.89
CA ASP A 151 -1.87 11.19 12.15
C ASP A 151 -2.80 10.66 13.24
N GLU A 152 -4.03 10.21 12.91
CA GLU A 152 -4.90 9.51 13.86
C GLU A 152 -4.28 8.16 14.26
N MET A 153 -3.77 7.40 13.29
CA MET A 153 -3.07 6.14 13.57
C MET A 153 -1.84 6.34 14.47
N LEU A 154 -1.06 7.40 14.24
CA LEU A 154 0.10 7.74 15.08
C LEU A 154 -0.29 8.17 16.49
N ALA A 155 -1.42 8.86 16.64
CA ALA A 155 -1.90 9.36 17.93
C ALA A 155 -2.38 8.20 18.83
N ASP A 156 -3.11 7.24 18.28
CA ASP A 156 -3.66 6.11 19.03
C ASP A 156 -3.78 4.84 18.16
N PRO A 157 -2.68 4.10 17.99
CA PRO A 157 -2.71 2.83 17.25
C PRO A 157 -3.63 1.79 17.89
N ALA A 158 -3.74 1.80 19.22
CA ALA A 158 -4.54 0.81 19.96
C ALA A 158 -6.05 1.00 19.73
N ALA A 159 -6.51 2.22 19.51
CA ALA A 159 -7.89 2.49 19.12
C ALA A 159 -8.12 2.36 17.62
N THR A 160 -7.11 2.71 16.78
CA THR A 160 -7.28 2.78 15.33
C THR A 160 -7.22 1.40 14.67
N LEU A 161 -6.26 0.55 15.03
CA LEU A 161 -6.10 -0.78 14.42
C LEU A 161 -7.31 -1.70 14.57
N PRO A 162 -8.00 -1.78 15.73
CA PRO A 162 -9.23 -2.56 15.84
C PRO A 162 -10.33 -2.10 14.88
N ARG A 163 -10.49 -0.80 14.68
CA ARG A 163 -11.48 -0.21 13.75
C ARG A 163 -11.14 -0.55 12.29
N ILE A 164 -9.86 -0.54 11.94
CA ILE A 164 -9.39 -0.99 10.61
C ILE A 164 -9.73 -2.47 10.42
N CYS A 165 -9.44 -3.31 11.40
CA CYS A 165 -9.77 -4.73 11.34
C CYS A 165 -11.28 -4.95 11.19
N GLU A 166 -12.12 -4.27 11.97
CA GLU A 166 -13.57 -4.33 11.86
C GLU A 166 -14.06 -3.95 10.45
N ALA A 167 -13.61 -2.81 9.94
CA ALA A 167 -13.99 -2.33 8.61
C ALA A 167 -13.54 -3.26 7.47
N LEU A 168 -12.46 -3.99 7.68
CA LEU A 168 -11.96 -5.02 6.76
C LEU A 168 -12.51 -6.42 7.05
N GLU A 169 -13.43 -6.57 8.02
CA GLU A 169 -13.96 -7.87 8.46
C GLU A 169 -12.85 -8.86 8.88
N LEU A 170 -11.84 -8.36 9.59
CA LEU A 170 -10.73 -9.12 10.13
C LEU A 170 -10.87 -9.25 11.66
N ALA A 171 -10.49 -10.39 12.20
CA ALA A 171 -10.38 -10.52 13.66
C ALA A 171 -9.26 -9.60 14.17
N TRP A 172 -9.54 -8.83 15.22
CA TRP A 172 -8.52 -8.03 15.90
C TRP A 172 -7.44 -8.92 16.53
N ARG A 173 -6.18 -8.51 16.40
CA ARG A 173 -5.01 -9.20 16.93
C ARG A 173 -4.13 -8.21 17.69
N PRO A 174 -3.97 -8.33 19.01
CA PRO A 174 -3.15 -7.43 19.82
C PRO A 174 -1.66 -7.40 19.39
N GLU A 175 -1.18 -8.47 18.79
CA GLU A 175 0.18 -8.58 18.25
C GLU A 175 0.51 -7.49 17.22
N MET A 176 -0.51 -6.96 16.57
CA MET A 176 -0.39 -5.83 15.63
C MET A 176 0.16 -4.54 16.26
N LEU A 177 0.18 -4.46 17.59
CA LEU A 177 0.78 -3.32 18.31
C LEU A 177 2.29 -3.49 18.57
N SER A 178 2.89 -4.62 18.16
CA SER A 178 4.28 -4.98 18.47
C SER A 178 5.13 -5.03 17.18
N TRP A 179 5.28 -3.89 16.49
CA TRP A 179 6.12 -3.81 15.28
C TRP A 179 7.41 -3.04 15.48
#